data_957cb40387582e2e14684e21fa49f156
#
_entry.id   957cb40387582e2e14684e21fa49f156
#
_cell.length_a   1.000
_cell.length_b   1.000
_cell.length_c   1.000
_cell.angle_alpha   90.00
_cell.angle_beta   90.00
_cell.angle_gamma   90.00
#
_symmetry.space_group_name_H-M   'P 1'
#
loop_
_entity.id
_entity.type
_entity.pdbx_description
1 polymer ?
#
loop_
_entity_poly.entity_id
_entity_poly.type
_entity_poly.pdbx_seq_one_letter_code
_entity_poly.pdbx_strand_id
1 'polypeptide(L)'
;VRSRRQRQMCIRDRLKPIWNLIPPKFTPISENLLTEKFVCDSKVVISCGRKSVISSIALKKRFGREIFNIHIQDPKVSFEHFDLIISPEHDNIKGDNVLKTKGAIHYLTKKEIIDNSKYLNLDKEKKQIVAFILGGPNRYYKYSEEQIHYIFNKVKTLFSPDKFKIIIIPSYRTPERVIKKAYNTFNFNHHVVKKIDKKAYLSSLSIADYIVVMCDSTSMISEAAFTGKPIYVAMMKSNNISKRFKNFYTQFENLGITRELKDNVDNWSYDKLDEVNNLSLIHI
;
A
#
# COMPACT_ATOMS: atom_id res chain seq x y z
N VAL A 1 -23.11 6.03 23.62
CA VAL A 1 -21.76 6.08 24.25
C VAL A 1 -20.74 6.22 23.11
N ARG A 2 -20.21 7.43 22.90
CA ARG A 2 -19.12 7.66 21.95
C ARG A 2 -17.83 7.10 22.57
N SER A 3 -17.39 5.92 22.17
CA SER A 3 -16.04 5.45 22.48
C SER A 3 -15.04 6.42 21.85
N ARG A 4 -14.27 7.13 22.66
CA ARG A 4 -13.09 7.86 22.20
C ARG A 4 -12.10 6.83 21.68
N ARG A 5 -12.04 6.64 20.34
CA ARG A 5 -10.93 5.94 19.70
C ARG A 5 -9.68 6.78 19.95
N GLN A 6 -8.93 6.48 21.00
CA GLN A 6 -7.57 6.98 21.11
C GLN A 6 -6.74 6.31 20.01
N ARG A 7 -6.66 6.98 18.85
CA ARG A 7 -5.65 6.65 17.86
C ARG A 7 -4.30 7.12 18.39
N GLN A 8 -3.63 6.31 19.17
CA GLN A 8 -2.21 6.52 19.41
C GLN A 8 -1.48 6.16 18.11
N MET A 9 -1.35 7.14 17.21
CA MET A 9 -0.57 6.99 15.99
C MET A 9 0.91 6.91 16.35
N CYS A 10 1.58 5.90 15.76
CA CYS A 10 3.03 5.74 15.64
C CYS A 10 3.80 5.34 16.90
N ILE A 11 3.74 4.07 17.24
CA ILE A 11 4.79 3.38 18.01
C ILE A 11 6.18 3.51 17.35
N ARG A 12 6.25 4.05 16.13
CA ARG A 12 7.48 4.23 15.35
C ARG A 12 8.56 5.01 16.09
N ASP A 13 8.17 5.96 16.91
CA ASP A 13 9.09 6.87 17.61
C ASP A 13 9.30 6.49 19.08
N ARG A 14 8.73 5.35 19.53
CA ARG A 14 8.77 4.96 20.93
C ARG A 14 9.88 3.98 21.30
N LEU A 15 10.54 3.36 20.33
CA LEU A 15 11.79 2.66 20.57
C LEU A 15 12.93 3.67 20.56
N LYS A 16 13.83 3.58 21.54
CA LYS A 16 15.08 4.37 21.54
C LYS A 16 15.80 4.19 20.20
N PRO A 17 16.42 5.22 19.62
CA PRO A 17 16.87 5.24 18.23
C PRO A 17 17.69 4.04 17.78
N ILE A 18 18.61 3.58 18.62
CA ILE A 18 19.50 2.45 18.32
C ILE A 18 18.74 1.15 18.06
N TRP A 19 17.65 0.90 18.81
CA TRP A 19 16.85 -0.31 18.70
C TRP A 19 15.96 -0.35 17.46
N ASN A 20 15.68 0.82 16.87
CA ASN A 20 14.96 0.90 15.61
C ASN A 20 15.75 0.35 14.41
N LEU A 21 17.06 0.23 14.51
CA LEU A 21 17.94 -0.32 13.47
C LEU A 21 18.08 -1.83 13.56
N ILE A 22 17.88 -2.40 14.74
CA ILE A 22 18.07 -3.84 14.99
C ILE A 22 16.79 -4.61 14.56
N PRO A 23 16.94 -5.75 13.85
CA PRO A 23 15.79 -6.61 13.55
C PRO A 23 15.10 -7.10 14.83
N PRO A 24 13.76 -7.24 14.84
CA PRO A 24 13.00 -7.64 16.05
C PRO A 24 13.50 -8.95 16.71
N LYS A 25 13.93 -9.93 15.91
CA LYS A 25 14.46 -11.21 16.41
C LYS A 25 15.73 -11.09 17.26
N PHE A 26 16.47 -9.98 17.14
CA PHE A 26 17.68 -9.69 17.91
C PHE A 26 17.48 -8.62 18.97
N THR A 27 16.27 -8.06 19.07
CA THR A 27 15.96 -6.99 20.02
C THR A 27 15.38 -7.61 21.29
N PRO A 28 15.94 -7.29 22.48
CA PRO A 28 15.37 -7.75 23.74
C PRO A 28 13.92 -7.29 23.91
N ILE A 29 13.09 -8.13 24.53
CA ILE A 29 11.71 -7.78 24.82
C ILE A 29 11.67 -7.09 26.20
N SER A 30 11.80 -5.79 26.22
CA SER A 30 11.82 -5.00 27.47
C SER A 30 11.14 -3.64 27.25
N GLU A 31 10.35 -3.20 28.24
CA GLU A 31 9.77 -1.85 28.25
C GLU A 31 10.82 -0.76 28.38
N ASN A 32 12.00 -1.07 28.93
CA ASN A 32 13.09 -0.10 29.05
C ASN A 32 13.65 0.39 27.70
N LEU A 33 13.30 -0.29 26.61
CA LEU A 33 13.64 0.13 25.25
C LEU A 33 12.68 1.15 24.68
N LEU A 34 11.53 1.37 25.34
CA LEU A 34 10.53 2.34 24.96
C LEU A 34 10.95 3.73 25.46
N THR A 35 10.59 4.76 24.70
CA THR A 35 10.85 6.16 25.09
C THR A 35 9.89 6.66 26.16
N GLU A 36 8.71 6.03 26.25
CA GLU A 36 7.65 6.38 27.20
C GLU A 36 7.02 5.13 27.82
N LYS A 37 6.54 5.23 29.04
CA LYS A 37 5.72 4.18 29.68
C LYS A 37 4.32 4.21 29.08
N PHE A 38 3.84 3.06 28.64
CA PHE A 38 2.47 2.92 28.16
C PHE A 38 1.49 2.84 29.32
N VAL A 39 0.46 3.67 29.25
CA VAL A 39 -0.81 3.45 29.96
C VAL A 39 -1.76 2.83 28.93
N CYS A 40 -2.16 1.59 29.14
CA CYS A 40 -3.04 0.87 28.21
C CYS A 40 -4.41 0.69 28.90
N ASP A 41 -5.37 1.53 28.53
CA ASP A 41 -6.76 1.42 28.98
C ASP A 41 -7.62 0.61 27.98
N SER A 42 -6.98 0.04 26.96
CA SER A 42 -7.66 -0.66 25.87
C SER A 42 -7.50 -2.17 26.00
N LYS A 43 -8.59 -2.89 25.79
CA LYS A 43 -8.57 -4.36 25.73
C LYS A 43 -7.96 -4.94 24.46
N VAL A 44 -7.82 -4.14 23.40
CA VAL A 44 -7.27 -4.54 22.10
C VAL A 44 -6.10 -3.65 21.71
N VAL A 45 -4.97 -4.27 21.40
CA VAL A 45 -3.77 -3.60 20.90
C VAL A 45 -3.55 -4.03 19.45
N ILE A 46 -3.55 -3.08 18.52
CA ILE A 46 -3.26 -3.34 17.11
C ILE A 46 -1.93 -2.71 16.76
N SER A 47 -1.00 -3.52 16.28
CA SER A 47 0.32 -3.10 15.85
C SER A 47 0.55 -3.44 14.37
N CYS A 48 1.38 -2.66 13.68
CA CYS A 48 1.66 -2.86 12.26
C CYS A 48 3.13 -2.61 11.93
N GLY A 49 3.73 -3.57 11.22
CA GLY A 49 5.07 -3.46 10.68
C GLY A 49 6.18 -3.66 11.72
N ARG A 50 7.41 -3.81 11.21
CA ARG A 50 8.58 -4.25 11.97
C ARG A 50 8.88 -3.45 13.25
N LYS A 51 8.67 -2.14 13.20
CA LYS A 51 9.07 -1.26 14.32
C LYS A 51 8.15 -1.35 15.54
N SER A 52 6.92 -1.83 15.36
CA SER A 52 5.95 -1.97 16.43
C SER A 52 5.96 -3.35 17.11
N VAL A 53 6.71 -4.31 16.57
CA VAL A 53 6.74 -5.70 17.06
C VAL A 53 7.13 -5.76 18.54
N ILE A 54 8.27 -5.20 18.91
CA ILE A 54 8.81 -5.29 20.28
C ILE A 54 7.92 -4.57 21.29
N SER A 55 7.41 -3.39 20.93
CA SER A 55 6.49 -2.63 21.80
C SER A 55 5.20 -3.40 22.04
N SER A 56 4.67 -4.04 21.00
CA SER A 56 3.46 -4.84 21.07
C SER A 56 3.65 -6.08 21.98
N ILE A 57 4.79 -6.76 21.86
CA ILE A 57 5.14 -7.90 22.70
C ILE A 57 5.36 -7.47 24.17
N ALA A 58 6.04 -6.34 24.39
CA ALA A 58 6.26 -5.82 25.75
C ALA A 58 4.93 -5.50 26.45
N LEU A 59 3.97 -4.90 25.73
CA LEU A 59 2.62 -4.68 26.25
C LEU A 59 1.91 -6.01 26.58
N LYS A 60 1.96 -6.98 25.69
CA LYS A 60 1.36 -8.30 25.95
C LYS A 60 1.97 -8.99 27.16
N LYS A 61 3.28 -8.91 27.35
CA LYS A 61 3.94 -9.44 28.55
C LYS A 61 3.49 -8.75 29.84
N ARG A 62 3.29 -7.44 29.80
CA ARG A 62 2.88 -6.65 30.98
C ARG A 62 1.42 -6.89 31.38
N PHE A 63 0.51 -6.87 30.41
CA PHE A 63 -0.93 -6.93 30.64
C PHE A 63 -1.52 -8.36 30.49
N GLY A 64 -0.75 -9.30 29.98
CA GLY A 64 -1.13 -10.71 29.88
C GLY A 64 -2.43 -10.91 29.10
N ARG A 65 -3.40 -11.55 29.80
CA ARG A 65 -4.74 -11.85 29.24
C ARG A 65 -5.70 -10.66 29.23
N GLU A 66 -5.34 -9.54 29.86
CA GLU A 66 -6.19 -8.34 29.88
C GLU A 66 -6.26 -7.67 28.52
N ILE A 67 -5.28 -7.90 27.64
CA ILE A 67 -5.26 -7.37 26.28
C ILE A 67 -5.25 -8.46 25.22
N PHE A 68 -5.98 -8.22 24.14
CA PHE A 68 -5.91 -9.00 22.91
C PHE A 68 -4.95 -8.30 21.93
N ASN A 69 -3.84 -8.97 21.56
CA ASN A 69 -2.74 -8.38 20.79
C ASN A 69 -2.78 -8.83 19.32
N ILE A 70 -3.07 -7.89 18.43
CA ILE A 70 -3.12 -8.11 16.97
C ILE A 70 -1.89 -7.50 16.31
N HIS A 71 -1.20 -8.27 15.47
CA HIS A 71 -0.13 -7.74 14.63
C HIS A 71 -0.47 -7.85 13.16
N ILE A 72 -0.26 -6.75 12.42
CA ILE A 72 -0.46 -6.69 10.96
C ILE A 72 0.89 -6.79 10.27
N GLN A 73 1.04 -7.69 9.32
CA GLN A 73 2.21 -8.16 8.60
C GLN A 73 2.98 -9.25 9.36
N ASP A 74 3.97 -9.86 8.68
CA ASP A 74 4.86 -10.85 9.27
C ASP A 74 5.77 -10.19 10.33
N PRO A 75 5.66 -10.57 11.61
CA PRO A 75 6.43 -9.95 12.70
C PRO A 75 7.92 -10.32 12.69
N LYS A 76 8.31 -11.40 11.99
CA LYS A 76 9.68 -11.95 11.96
C LYS A 76 10.22 -12.39 13.33
N VAL A 77 9.33 -12.76 14.23
CA VAL A 77 9.58 -13.37 15.56
C VAL A 77 8.59 -14.51 15.78
N SER A 78 8.67 -15.22 16.92
CA SER A 78 7.69 -16.27 17.27
C SER A 78 6.26 -15.72 17.27
N PHE A 79 5.32 -16.45 16.67
CA PHE A 79 3.92 -16.07 16.55
C PHE A 79 3.16 -16.18 17.89
N GLU A 80 3.67 -16.97 18.83
CA GLU A 80 3.12 -17.13 20.19
C GLU A 80 3.05 -15.82 20.99
N HIS A 81 3.80 -14.80 20.57
CA HIS A 81 3.75 -13.48 21.18
C HIS A 81 2.49 -12.68 20.85
N PHE A 82 1.66 -13.16 19.93
CA PHE A 82 0.46 -12.48 19.45
C PHE A 82 -0.76 -13.38 19.57
N ASP A 83 -1.90 -12.80 19.90
CA ASP A 83 -3.17 -13.52 19.88
C ASP A 83 -3.66 -13.72 18.45
N LEU A 84 -3.37 -12.74 17.57
CA LEU A 84 -3.70 -12.81 16.15
C LEU A 84 -2.64 -12.09 15.31
N ILE A 85 -2.27 -12.71 14.21
CA ILE A 85 -1.43 -12.10 13.16
C ILE A 85 -2.28 -12.02 11.88
N ILE A 86 -2.36 -10.82 11.29
CA ILE A 86 -3.03 -10.62 10.00
C ILE A 86 -1.96 -10.32 8.95
N SER A 87 -1.81 -11.22 7.98
CA SER A 87 -0.74 -11.10 6.99
C SER A 87 -1.22 -11.44 5.58
N PRO A 88 -0.77 -10.69 4.55
CA PRO A 88 -1.09 -11.03 3.18
C PRO A 88 -0.54 -12.42 2.78
N GLU A 89 -1.27 -13.14 1.95
CA GLU A 89 -0.90 -14.47 1.46
C GLU A 89 0.49 -14.52 0.85
N HIS A 90 0.90 -13.45 0.16
CA HIS A 90 2.21 -13.37 -0.47
C HIS A 90 3.39 -13.31 0.52
N ASP A 91 3.16 -13.06 1.80
CA ASP A 91 4.17 -13.17 2.86
C ASP A 91 4.49 -14.64 3.20
N ASN A 92 3.58 -15.55 2.81
CA ASN A 92 3.73 -17.00 2.92
C ASN A 92 4.06 -17.50 4.34
N ILE A 93 3.47 -16.87 5.37
CA ILE A 93 3.54 -17.35 6.76
C ILE A 93 2.35 -18.27 7.08
N LYS A 94 2.54 -19.19 8.03
CA LYS A 94 1.51 -20.15 8.49
C LYS A 94 1.58 -20.28 9.99
N GLY A 95 0.43 -20.38 10.63
CA GLY A 95 0.26 -20.58 12.08
C GLY A 95 -1.22 -20.62 12.43
N ASP A 96 -1.58 -21.21 13.56
CA ASP A 96 -2.96 -21.35 14.00
C ASP A 96 -3.60 -20.00 14.32
N ASN A 97 -2.77 -19.01 14.71
CA ASN A 97 -3.16 -17.64 14.98
C ASN A 97 -2.87 -16.69 13.80
N VAL A 98 -2.71 -17.20 12.56
CA VAL A 98 -2.44 -16.40 11.37
C VAL A 98 -3.66 -16.33 10.48
N LEU A 99 -4.24 -15.15 10.37
CA LEU A 99 -5.29 -14.82 9.41
C LEU A 99 -4.69 -14.23 8.14
N LYS A 100 -5.04 -14.79 6.99
CA LYS A 100 -4.50 -14.36 5.70
C LYS A 100 -5.44 -13.43 4.97
N THR A 101 -4.86 -12.39 4.37
CA THR A 101 -5.55 -11.50 3.42
C THR A 101 -4.99 -11.70 2.01
N LYS A 102 -5.79 -11.46 0.98
CA LYS A 102 -5.30 -11.53 -0.41
C LYS A 102 -4.32 -10.41 -0.71
N GLY A 103 -4.69 -9.18 -0.38
CA GLY A 103 -3.85 -7.98 -0.53
C GLY A 103 -3.36 -7.39 0.78
N ALA A 104 -2.63 -6.29 0.70
CA ALA A 104 -2.24 -5.52 1.87
C ALA A 104 -3.46 -4.79 2.46
N ILE A 105 -3.61 -4.84 3.79
CA ILE A 105 -4.63 -4.06 4.48
C ILE A 105 -4.30 -2.58 4.35
N HIS A 106 -5.30 -1.78 4.04
CA HIS A 106 -5.22 -0.33 3.92
C HIS A 106 -6.41 0.36 4.61
N TYR A 107 -6.30 1.65 4.79
CA TYR A 107 -7.31 2.46 5.50
C TYR A 107 -8.32 3.13 4.55
N LEU A 108 -8.21 2.96 3.25
CA LEU A 108 -9.11 3.59 2.28
C LEU A 108 -10.53 3.07 2.47
N THR A 109 -11.48 3.99 2.47
CA THR A 109 -12.91 3.67 2.48
C THR A 109 -13.58 4.10 1.20
N LYS A 110 -14.63 3.41 0.82
CA LYS A 110 -15.45 3.76 -0.35
C LYS A 110 -15.97 5.20 -0.25
N LYS A 111 -16.35 5.62 0.97
CA LYS A 111 -16.81 6.98 1.24
C LYS A 111 -15.73 8.02 0.95
N GLU A 112 -14.50 7.83 1.44
CA GLU A 112 -13.39 8.78 1.18
C GLU A 112 -13.09 8.93 -0.31
N ILE A 113 -13.14 7.84 -1.07
CA ILE A 113 -12.91 7.85 -2.52
C ILE A 113 -14.00 8.66 -3.22
N ILE A 114 -15.27 8.41 -2.90
CA ILE A 114 -16.42 9.10 -3.51
C ILE A 114 -16.45 10.58 -3.13
N ASP A 115 -16.23 10.92 -1.86
CA ASP A 115 -16.25 12.29 -1.36
C ASP A 115 -15.18 13.17 -2.03
N ASN A 116 -14.08 12.59 -2.49
CA ASN A 116 -13.02 13.29 -3.20
C ASN A 116 -13.14 13.24 -4.74
N SER A 117 -14.18 12.64 -5.30
CA SER A 117 -14.32 12.46 -6.75
C SER A 117 -14.20 13.76 -7.58
N LYS A 118 -14.67 14.86 -7.04
CA LYS A 118 -14.66 16.19 -7.71
C LYS A 118 -13.40 17.02 -7.44
N TYR A 119 -12.47 16.52 -6.61
CA TYR A 119 -11.33 17.34 -6.16
C TYR A 119 -10.42 17.79 -7.30
N LEU A 120 -10.10 16.93 -8.25
CA LEU A 120 -9.25 17.30 -9.38
C LEU A 120 -9.94 18.18 -10.44
N ASN A 121 -11.28 18.26 -10.39
CA ASN A 121 -12.10 19.09 -11.30
C ASN A 121 -11.61 19.06 -12.77
N LEU A 122 -11.36 17.85 -13.28
CA LEU A 122 -10.88 17.67 -14.65
C LEU A 122 -12.04 17.65 -15.63
N ASP A 123 -11.90 18.40 -16.70
CA ASP A 123 -12.78 18.27 -17.86
C ASP A 123 -12.48 16.92 -18.54
N LYS A 124 -13.48 16.07 -18.62
CA LYS A 124 -13.34 14.73 -19.21
C LYS A 124 -13.26 14.78 -20.75
N GLU A 125 -13.67 15.90 -21.39
CA GLU A 125 -13.61 16.06 -22.86
C GLU A 125 -14.02 14.79 -23.64
N LYS A 126 -14.92 13.96 -23.11
CA LYS A 126 -15.29 12.62 -23.62
C LYS A 126 -14.16 11.58 -23.66
N LYS A 127 -13.03 11.84 -22.98
CA LYS A 127 -11.88 10.92 -22.90
C LYS A 127 -11.98 9.99 -21.70
N GLN A 128 -11.44 8.79 -21.85
CA GLN A 128 -11.26 7.89 -20.72
C GLN A 128 -10.12 8.38 -19.83
N ILE A 129 -10.27 8.21 -18.53
CA ILE A 129 -9.27 8.67 -17.54
C ILE A 129 -8.38 7.52 -17.12
N VAL A 130 -7.07 7.77 -17.13
CA VAL A 130 -6.05 6.84 -16.64
C VAL A 130 -5.37 7.45 -15.42
N ALA A 131 -5.47 6.82 -14.25
CA ALA A 131 -4.68 7.18 -13.08
C ALA A 131 -3.32 6.48 -13.16
N PHE A 132 -2.23 7.22 -13.36
CA PHE A 132 -0.88 6.69 -13.34
C PHE A 132 -0.20 7.01 -12.02
N ILE A 133 -0.08 6.01 -11.14
CA ILE A 133 0.45 6.14 -9.79
C ILE A 133 1.94 5.84 -9.80
N LEU A 134 2.75 6.84 -9.50
CA LEU A 134 4.20 6.73 -9.41
C LEU A 134 4.62 6.21 -8.04
N GLY A 135 5.48 5.21 -8.04
CA GLY A 135 6.14 4.73 -6.86
C GLY A 135 7.49 5.41 -6.60
N GLY A 136 8.40 4.72 -5.94
CA GLY A 136 9.75 5.21 -5.68
C GLY A 136 10.75 4.09 -5.43
N PRO A 137 12.05 4.41 -5.41
CA PRO A 137 13.09 3.41 -5.29
C PRO A 137 12.96 2.63 -3.98
N ASN A 138 13.32 1.36 -4.06
CA ASN A 138 13.47 0.47 -2.92
C ASN A 138 14.67 -0.47 -3.15
N ARG A 139 14.87 -1.46 -2.27
CA ARG A 139 16.02 -2.38 -2.40
C ARG A 139 16.01 -3.21 -3.70
N TYR A 140 14.87 -3.33 -4.38
CA TYR A 140 14.71 -4.15 -5.59
C TYR A 140 14.64 -3.31 -6.87
N TYR A 141 14.14 -2.09 -6.81
CA TYR A 141 13.86 -1.22 -7.94
C TYR A 141 14.59 0.11 -7.77
N LYS A 142 15.53 0.43 -8.67
CA LYS A 142 16.43 1.59 -8.54
C LYS A 142 15.91 2.88 -9.16
N TYR A 143 14.90 2.82 -10.02
CA TYR A 143 14.36 3.99 -10.72
C TYR A 143 15.40 4.72 -11.56
N SER A 144 16.18 3.98 -12.37
CA SER A 144 17.13 4.59 -13.30
C SER A 144 16.42 5.48 -14.33
N GLU A 145 17.15 6.46 -14.91
CA GLU A 145 16.62 7.36 -15.93
C GLU A 145 16.10 6.60 -17.15
N GLU A 146 16.81 5.56 -17.56
CA GLU A 146 16.46 4.69 -18.69
C GLU A 146 15.13 3.96 -18.43
N GLN A 147 14.98 3.33 -17.25
CA GLN A 147 13.75 2.61 -16.91
C GLN A 147 12.54 3.54 -16.81
N ILE A 148 12.70 4.71 -16.19
CA ILE A 148 11.62 5.69 -16.09
C ILE A 148 11.25 6.22 -17.49
N HIS A 149 12.22 6.51 -18.32
CA HIS A 149 11.98 6.94 -19.69
C HIS A 149 11.21 5.87 -20.49
N TYR A 150 11.63 4.62 -20.41
CA TYR A 150 10.96 3.49 -21.05
C TYR A 150 9.50 3.37 -20.62
N ILE A 151 9.22 3.39 -19.30
CA ILE A 151 7.85 3.26 -18.78
C ILE A 151 6.99 4.45 -19.19
N PHE A 152 7.51 5.68 -19.10
CA PHE A 152 6.75 6.87 -19.46
C PHE A 152 6.40 6.89 -20.96
N ASN A 153 7.33 6.51 -21.81
CA ASN A 153 7.07 6.37 -23.26
C ASN A 153 6.02 5.27 -23.51
N LYS A 154 6.14 4.13 -22.84
CA LYS A 154 5.17 3.04 -22.98
C LYS A 154 3.76 3.49 -22.57
N VAL A 155 3.61 4.14 -21.42
CA VAL A 155 2.32 4.70 -20.97
C VAL A 155 1.79 5.71 -21.97
N LYS A 156 2.62 6.63 -22.46
CA LYS A 156 2.24 7.65 -23.43
C LYS A 156 1.79 7.06 -24.77
N THR A 157 2.43 5.99 -25.21
CA THR A 157 2.09 5.29 -26.48
C THR A 157 0.78 4.53 -26.33
N LEU A 158 0.59 3.80 -25.25
CA LEU A 158 -0.60 2.97 -25.03
C LEU A 158 -1.86 3.83 -24.75
N PHE A 159 -1.69 4.90 -24.00
CA PHE A 159 -2.79 5.80 -23.64
C PHE A 159 -2.68 7.12 -24.40
N SER A 160 -2.92 7.06 -25.72
CA SER A 160 -2.80 8.24 -26.59
C SER A 160 -3.74 9.39 -26.15
N PRO A 161 -3.32 10.65 -26.29
CA PRO A 161 -4.07 11.81 -25.83
C PRO A 161 -5.41 12.02 -26.54
N ASP A 162 -5.59 11.39 -27.71
CA ASP A 162 -6.85 11.49 -28.44
C ASP A 162 -8.00 10.77 -27.73
N LYS A 163 -7.70 9.65 -27.08
CA LYS A 163 -8.67 8.79 -26.40
C LYS A 163 -8.61 8.89 -24.88
N PHE A 164 -7.46 9.25 -24.34
CA PHE A 164 -7.20 9.15 -22.90
C PHE A 164 -6.70 10.48 -22.30
N LYS A 165 -7.13 10.74 -21.07
CA LYS A 165 -6.57 11.78 -20.18
C LYS A 165 -5.83 11.09 -19.04
N ILE A 166 -4.51 11.20 -18.98
CA ILE A 166 -3.70 10.59 -17.93
C ILE A 166 -3.57 11.57 -16.76
N ILE A 167 -3.77 11.08 -15.53
CA ILE A 167 -3.52 11.80 -14.29
C ILE A 167 -2.31 11.14 -13.64
N ILE A 168 -1.20 11.86 -13.53
CA ILE A 168 0.03 11.36 -12.93
C ILE A 168 0.06 11.77 -11.45
N ILE A 169 0.13 10.77 -10.57
CA ILE A 169 0.08 10.94 -9.11
C ILE A 169 1.39 10.45 -8.48
N PRO A 170 2.18 11.32 -7.86
CA PRO A 170 3.36 10.91 -7.12
C PRO A 170 3.01 10.33 -5.75
N SER A 171 3.80 9.38 -5.28
CA SER A 171 3.76 8.84 -3.91
C SER A 171 4.83 9.49 -3.02
N TYR A 172 4.76 9.25 -1.70
CA TYR A 172 5.77 9.73 -0.73
C TYR A 172 7.21 9.30 -1.06
N ARG A 173 7.39 8.22 -1.82
CA ARG A 173 8.71 7.71 -2.20
C ARG A 173 9.17 8.20 -3.57
N THR A 174 8.31 8.89 -4.32
CA THR A 174 8.64 9.35 -5.67
C THR A 174 9.71 10.44 -5.62
N PRO A 175 10.90 10.22 -6.20
CA PRO A 175 11.95 11.23 -6.22
C PRO A 175 11.53 12.46 -7.01
N GLU A 176 11.97 13.65 -6.60
CA GLU A 176 11.63 14.91 -7.26
C GLU A 176 12.03 14.92 -8.75
N ARG A 177 13.18 14.31 -9.09
CA ARG A 177 13.62 14.17 -10.49
C ARG A 177 12.62 13.38 -11.35
N VAL A 178 11.94 12.37 -10.76
CA VAL A 178 10.92 11.58 -11.46
C VAL A 178 9.65 12.41 -11.66
N ILE A 179 9.26 13.22 -10.66
CA ILE A 179 8.12 14.14 -10.78
C ILE A 179 8.40 15.19 -11.86
N LYS A 180 9.59 15.80 -11.88
CA LYS A 180 10.00 16.75 -12.94
C LYS A 180 9.98 16.11 -14.32
N LYS A 181 10.50 14.90 -14.46
CA LYS A 181 10.47 14.15 -15.72
C LYS A 181 9.03 13.84 -16.16
N ALA A 182 8.16 13.42 -15.23
CA ALA A 182 6.74 13.18 -15.51
C ALA A 182 6.06 14.48 -16.01
N TYR A 183 6.32 15.60 -15.34
CA TYR A 183 5.81 16.90 -15.78
C TYR A 183 6.26 17.23 -17.21
N ASN A 184 7.54 17.14 -17.51
CA ASN A 184 8.06 17.44 -18.85
C ASN A 184 7.52 16.50 -19.93
N THR A 185 7.16 15.26 -19.55
CA THR A 185 6.67 14.26 -20.51
C THR A 185 5.16 14.39 -20.78
N PHE A 186 4.37 14.78 -19.76
CA PHE A 186 2.91 14.66 -19.80
C PHE A 186 2.13 15.98 -19.69
N ASN A 187 2.76 17.11 -19.35
CA ASN A 187 2.05 18.37 -19.03
C ASN A 187 1.19 18.97 -20.15
N PHE A 188 1.47 18.66 -21.40
CA PHE A 188 0.74 19.27 -22.53
C PHE A 188 -0.70 18.75 -22.66
N ASN A 189 -0.89 17.44 -22.60
CA ASN A 189 -2.17 16.79 -22.89
C ASN A 189 -2.80 16.13 -21.67
N HIS A 190 -2.07 16.06 -20.56
CA HIS A 190 -2.41 15.29 -19.40
C HIS A 190 -2.30 16.13 -18.12
N HIS A 191 -2.69 15.58 -16.97
CA HIS A 191 -2.62 16.27 -15.69
C HIS A 191 -1.53 15.68 -14.81
N VAL A 192 -0.57 16.49 -14.36
CA VAL A 192 0.51 16.06 -13.48
C VAL A 192 0.39 16.73 -12.12
N VAL A 193 0.14 15.95 -11.09
CA VAL A 193 0.16 16.41 -9.71
C VAL A 193 1.61 16.58 -9.26
N LYS A 194 2.02 17.83 -8.99
CA LYS A 194 3.43 18.17 -8.72
C LYS A 194 3.89 17.89 -7.29
N LYS A 195 2.95 17.77 -6.35
CA LYS A 195 3.22 17.53 -4.93
C LYS A 195 2.41 16.34 -4.46
N ILE A 196 2.86 15.73 -3.36
CA ILE A 196 2.12 14.65 -2.72
C ILE A 196 0.79 15.22 -2.20
N ASP A 197 -0.30 14.67 -2.69
CA ASP A 197 -1.66 15.10 -2.36
C ASP A 197 -2.59 13.90 -2.23
N LYS A 198 -3.01 13.62 -0.99
CA LYS A 198 -3.93 12.52 -0.70
C LYS A 198 -5.29 12.69 -1.39
N LYS A 199 -5.81 13.92 -1.48
CA LYS A 199 -7.12 14.17 -2.10
C LYS A 199 -7.04 13.97 -3.61
N ALA A 200 -5.96 14.41 -4.25
CA ALA A 200 -5.71 14.15 -5.67
C ALA A 200 -5.59 12.63 -5.95
N TYR A 201 -4.91 11.89 -5.09
CA TYR A 201 -4.83 10.43 -5.17
C TYR A 201 -6.22 9.77 -5.08
N LEU A 202 -7.02 10.12 -4.08
CA LEU A 202 -8.38 9.59 -3.91
C LEU A 202 -9.29 9.96 -5.08
N SER A 203 -9.20 11.21 -5.55
CA SER A 203 -9.93 11.68 -6.72
C SER A 203 -9.56 10.88 -7.97
N SER A 204 -8.25 10.66 -8.21
CA SER A 204 -7.80 9.88 -9.35
C SER A 204 -8.32 8.44 -9.32
N LEU A 205 -8.31 7.78 -8.15
CA LEU A 205 -8.90 6.46 -7.98
C LEU A 205 -10.40 6.44 -8.24
N SER A 206 -11.10 7.52 -7.84
CA SER A 206 -12.55 7.64 -8.05
C SER A 206 -12.93 7.76 -9.51
N ILE A 207 -12.26 8.64 -10.26
CA ILE A 207 -12.67 9.05 -11.62
C ILE A 207 -12.01 8.26 -12.74
N ALA A 208 -10.94 7.50 -12.46
CA ALA A 208 -10.23 6.72 -13.47
C ALA A 208 -11.10 5.62 -14.08
N ASP A 209 -10.92 5.36 -15.35
CA ASP A 209 -11.41 4.18 -16.06
C ASP A 209 -10.37 3.06 -16.04
N TYR A 210 -9.09 3.41 -16.05
CA TYR A 210 -7.94 2.51 -15.93
C TYR A 210 -6.96 3.04 -14.88
N ILE A 211 -6.26 2.13 -14.22
CA ILE A 211 -5.22 2.48 -13.26
C ILE A 211 -3.90 1.83 -13.70
N VAL A 212 -2.85 2.63 -13.80
CA VAL A 212 -1.47 2.15 -14.00
C VAL A 212 -0.70 2.38 -12.70
N VAL A 213 -0.09 1.34 -12.16
CA VAL A 213 0.69 1.42 -10.92
C VAL A 213 2.10 0.93 -11.15
N MET A 214 3.10 1.66 -10.67
CA MET A 214 4.48 1.19 -10.68
C MET A 214 4.66 -0.04 -9.78
N CYS A 215 5.45 -1.00 -10.22
CA CYS A 215 5.58 -2.32 -9.59
C CYS A 215 6.23 -2.36 -8.20
N ASP A 216 6.78 -1.25 -7.70
CA ASP A 216 7.55 -1.22 -6.45
C ASP A 216 6.71 -1.26 -5.16
N SER A 217 5.37 -1.23 -5.26
CA SER A 217 4.49 -1.13 -4.09
C SER A 217 3.28 -2.06 -4.14
N THR A 218 3.34 -3.13 -3.38
CA THR A 218 2.19 -4.03 -3.18
C THR A 218 1.00 -3.31 -2.52
N SER A 219 1.26 -2.35 -1.64
CA SER A 219 0.20 -1.57 -0.97
C SER A 219 -0.59 -0.72 -1.95
N MET A 220 0.07 0.04 -2.84
CA MET A 220 -0.63 0.87 -3.83
C MET A 220 -1.45 0.04 -4.82
N ILE A 221 -0.93 -1.15 -5.20
CA ILE A 221 -1.68 -2.08 -6.05
C ILE A 221 -2.91 -2.63 -5.30
N SER A 222 -2.77 -2.97 -4.00
CA SER A 222 -3.90 -3.43 -3.18
C SER A 222 -4.94 -2.33 -2.97
N GLU A 223 -4.51 -1.08 -2.77
CA GLU A 223 -5.40 0.08 -2.69
C GLU A 223 -6.16 0.32 -4.01
N ALA A 224 -5.47 0.19 -5.15
CA ALA A 224 -6.10 0.28 -6.46
C ALA A 224 -7.14 -0.85 -6.67
N ALA A 225 -6.83 -2.07 -6.21
CA ALA A 225 -7.71 -3.23 -6.31
C ALA A 225 -9.06 -3.05 -5.59
N PHE A 226 -9.12 -2.19 -4.59
CA PHE A 226 -10.35 -1.80 -3.90
C PHE A 226 -11.37 -1.10 -4.82
N THR A 227 -10.92 -0.53 -5.94
CA THR A 227 -11.79 0.18 -6.88
C THR A 227 -12.59 -0.74 -7.81
N GLY A 228 -12.11 -1.95 -8.07
CA GLY A 228 -12.67 -2.88 -9.08
C GLY A 228 -12.36 -2.49 -10.53
N LYS A 229 -11.49 -1.52 -10.75
CA LYS A 229 -11.12 -1.01 -12.09
C LYS A 229 -9.92 -1.76 -12.66
N PRO A 230 -9.78 -1.87 -14.00
CA PRO A 230 -8.62 -2.47 -14.63
C PRO A 230 -7.30 -1.86 -14.14
N ILE A 231 -6.38 -2.70 -13.65
CA ILE A 231 -5.10 -2.28 -13.12
C ILE A 231 -3.97 -2.87 -13.96
N TYR A 232 -3.18 -1.98 -14.56
CA TYR A 232 -1.92 -2.35 -15.19
C TYR A 232 -0.75 -2.11 -14.25
N VAL A 233 0.11 -3.11 -14.12
CA VAL A 233 1.37 -2.98 -13.38
C VAL A 233 2.49 -2.63 -14.35
N ALA A 234 3.08 -1.45 -14.16
CA ALA A 234 4.24 -1.01 -14.94
C ALA A 234 5.51 -1.65 -14.36
N MET A 235 5.92 -2.76 -14.95
CA MET A 235 7.06 -3.57 -14.49
C MET A 235 8.38 -2.89 -14.82
N MET A 236 9.31 -2.90 -13.85
CA MET A 236 10.70 -2.46 -14.00
C MET A 236 11.65 -3.65 -13.96
N LYS A 237 12.76 -3.57 -14.69
CA LYS A 237 13.83 -4.56 -14.59
C LYS A 237 14.42 -4.55 -13.17
N SER A 238 14.56 -5.73 -12.59
CA SER A 238 15.22 -5.95 -11.32
C SER A 238 16.04 -7.24 -11.38
N ASN A 239 17.31 -7.16 -11.01
CA ASN A 239 18.20 -8.32 -11.00
C ASN A 239 17.94 -9.25 -9.82
N ASN A 240 17.22 -8.80 -8.81
CA ASN A 240 17.04 -9.55 -7.55
C ASN A 240 15.66 -9.32 -6.92
N ILE A 241 14.62 -9.70 -7.65
CA ILE A 241 13.23 -9.58 -7.15
C ILE A 241 13.00 -10.59 -6.03
N SER A 242 12.38 -10.17 -4.93
CA SER A 242 12.07 -11.09 -3.84
C SER A 242 10.96 -12.06 -4.22
N LYS A 243 11.03 -13.28 -3.63
CA LYS A 243 9.96 -14.28 -3.75
C LYS A 243 8.59 -13.70 -3.36
N ARG A 244 8.56 -12.83 -2.33
CA ARG A 244 7.36 -12.13 -1.89
C ARG A 244 6.69 -11.29 -2.99
N PHE A 245 7.48 -10.50 -3.74
CA PHE A 245 6.94 -9.71 -4.85
C PHE A 245 6.47 -10.60 -6.01
N LYS A 246 7.23 -11.65 -6.35
CA LYS A 246 6.80 -12.62 -7.37
C LYS A 246 5.46 -13.26 -7.00
N ASN A 247 5.34 -13.76 -5.78
CA ASN A 247 4.10 -14.36 -5.29
C ASN A 247 2.93 -13.38 -5.36
N PHE A 248 3.15 -12.10 -4.99
CA PHE A 248 2.13 -11.07 -5.06
C PHE A 248 1.62 -10.84 -6.49
N TYR A 249 2.53 -10.64 -7.44
CA TYR A 249 2.11 -10.41 -8.83
C TYR A 249 1.37 -11.62 -9.41
N THR A 250 1.93 -12.82 -9.25
CA THR A 250 1.29 -14.05 -9.71
C THR A 250 -0.10 -14.24 -9.09
N GLN A 251 -0.24 -13.97 -7.79
CA GLN A 251 -1.53 -14.06 -7.10
C GLN A 251 -2.55 -13.07 -7.67
N PHE A 252 -2.17 -11.81 -7.87
CA PHE A 252 -3.08 -10.76 -8.36
C PHE A 252 -3.44 -10.95 -9.84
N GLU A 253 -2.52 -11.48 -10.64
CA GLU A 253 -2.79 -11.88 -12.03
C GLU A 253 -3.78 -13.07 -12.09
N ASN A 254 -3.56 -14.11 -11.27
CA ASN A 254 -4.44 -15.27 -11.20
C ASN A 254 -5.86 -14.92 -10.70
N LEU A 255 -5.99 -13.91 -9.84
CA LEU A 255 -7.27 -13.36 -9.40
C LEU A 255 -7.93 -12.46 -10.47
N GLY A 256 -7.27 -12.22 -11.60
CA GLY A 256 -7.74 -11.32 -12.65
C GLY A 256 -7.74 -9.85 -12.27
N ILE A 257 -7.10 -9.48 -11.14
CA ILE A 257 -7.07 -8.11 -10.63
C ILE A 257 -6.13 -7.23 -11.44
N THR A 258 -4.94 -7.76 -11.73
CA THR A 258 -3.89 -7.01 -12.44
C THR A 258 -3.48 -7.68 -13.74
N ARG A 259 -3.00 -6.86 -14.66
CA ARG A 259 -2.26 -7.29 -15.84
C ARG A 259 -0.95 -6.52 -15.93
N GLU A 260 0.08 -7.13 -16.49
CA GLU A 260 1.30 -6.39 -16.82
C GLU A 260 1.01 -5.38 -17.92
N LEU A 261 1.56 -4.17 -17.82
CA LEU A 261 1.48 -3.15 -18.87
C LEU A 261 2.29 -3.62 -20.09
N LYS A 262 1.61 -4.25 -21.06
CA LYS A 262 2.20 -4.75 -22.32
C LYS A 262 1.80 -3.86 -23.48
N ASP A 263 1.44 -4.43 -24.61
CA ASP A 263 1.34 -3.71 -25.87
C ASP A 263 -0.10 -3.30 -26.20
N ASN A 264 -1.10 -3.81 -25.48
CA ASN A 264 -2.50 -3.52 -25.69
C ASN A 264 -3.18 -3.00 -24.43
N VAL A 265 -4.20 -2.16 -24.61
CA VAL A 265 -5.11 -1.73 -23.56
C VAL A 265 -6.41 -2.50 -23.71
N ASP A 266 -6.65 -3.43 -22.80
CA ASP A 266 -7.89 -4.19 -22.73
C ASP A 266 -8.79 -3.65 -21.62
N ASN A 267 -10.07 -3.88 -21.72
CA ASN A 267 -11.02 -3.65 -20.64
C ASN A 267 -11.40 -4.98 -20.00
N TRP A 268 -11.42 -5.05 -18.66
CA TRP A 268 -11.90 -6.21 -17.91
C TRP A 268 -12.48 -5.78 -16.57
N SER A 269 -13.18 -6.69 -15.93
CA SER A 269 -13.71 -6.51 -14.57
C SER A 269 -13.24 -7.65 -13.67
N TYR A 270 -13.21 -7.40 -12.39
CA TYR A 270 -12.91 -8.37 -11.34
C TYR A 270 -13.64 -7.99 -10.05
N ASP A 271 -13.76 -8.94 -9.12
CA ASP A 271 -14.35 -8.67 -7.81
C ASP A 271 -13.44 -7.78 -6.97
N LYS A 272 -14.03 -6.70 -6.45
CA LYS A 272 -13.29 -5.73 -5.62
C LYS A 272 -12.62 -6.40 -4.46
N LEU A 273 -11.36 -6.03 -4.22
CA LEU A 273 -10.60 -6.51 -3.09
C LEU A 273 -10.84 -5.61 -1.86
N ASP A 274 -11.83 -5.94 -1.05
CA ASP A 274 -12.16 -5.20 0.18
C ASP A 274 -11.77 -6.02 1.42
N GLU A 275 -10.49 -6.03 1.73
CA GLU A 275 -9.94 -6.85 2.82
C GLU A 275 -10.45 -6.44 4.20
N VAL A 276 -10.78 -5.17 4.41
CA VAL A 276 -11.31 -4.72 5.71
C VAL A 276 -12.72 -5.25 5.94
N ASN A 277 -13.58 -5.22 4.91
CA ASN A 277 -14.92 -5.80 5.02
C ASN A 277 -14.86 -7.32 5.06
N ASN A 278 -13.98 -7.95 4.30
CA ASN A 278 -13.78 -9.39 4.35
C ASN A 278 -13.36 -9.87 5.73
N LEU A 279 -12.47 -9.12 6.42
CA LEU A 279 -12.07 -9.41 7.79
C LEU A 279 -13.20 -9.18 8.82
N SER A 280 -14.06 -8.21 8.59
CA SER A 280 -15.20 -7.93 9.49
C SER A 280 -16.27 -9.03 9.47
N LEU A 281 -16.31 -9.85 8.42
CA LEU A 281 -17.21 -11.02 8.30
C LEU A 281 -16.68 -12.25 9.03
N ILE A 282 -15.41 -12.24 9.46
CA ILE A 282 -14.82 -13.30 10.28
C ILE A 282 -15.16 -12.98 11.73
N HIS A 283 -16.08 -13.72 12.30
CA HIS A 283 -16.39 -13.65 13.72
C HIS A 283 -15.18 -14.12 14.52
N ILE A 284 -14.45 -13.18 15.12
CA ILE A 284 -13.34 -13.42 16.07
C ILE A 284 -13.91 -13.54 17.48
#